data_b6517d46e7991086e4062554a10e473c
#
_entry.id   b6517d46e7991086e4062554a10e473c
#
_cell.length_a   1.000
_cell.length_b   1.000
_cell.length_c   1.000
_cell.angle_alpha   90.00
_cell.angle_beta   90.00
_cell.angle_gamma   90.00
#
_symmetry.space_group_name_H-M   'P 1'
#
loop_
_entity.id
_entity.type
_entity.pdbx_description
1 polymer ?
#
loop_
_entity_poly.entity_id
_entity_poly.type
_entity_poly.pdbx_seq_one_letter_code
_entity_poly.pdbx_strand_id
1 'polypeptide(L)'
;MKKVVRNRIARLSPLFMATVTLTSCAGVDDNKIEDNPNIIFILADDLGYADISFLGQNKFSTPNIDKLASQGMVFTQHYSGSSVSAPSRSCLITGQHTGHTVIRGNKELPVEGQHPMPSDTYTIFKMLKDNGYKTSVFGKWGLGAPQTEGAPENQSVDEFFGYNCQRIAHNYFPYHLWHNDEKIILEGNKDKNED
;
A
#
# COMPACT_ATOMS: atom_id res chain seq x y z
N MET A 1 78.07 24.34 48.00
CA MET A 1 78.55 24.20 46.61
C MET A 1 77.43 23.59 45.78
N LYS A 2 76.74 24.39 45.00
CA LYS A 2 75.67 23.93 44.07
C LYS A 2 75.96 24.46 42.67
N LYS A 3 76.20 23.56 41.74
CA LYS A 3 76.36 23.90 40.33
C LYS A 3 75.00 23.98 39.70
N VAL A 4 74.68 25.14 39.16
CA VAL A 4 73.46 25.33 38.31
C VAL A 4 73.84 25.02 36.87
N VAL A 5 73.22 24.04 36.32
CA VAL A 5 73.34 23.72 34.90
C VAL A 5 72.19 24.46 34.14
N ARG A 6 72.56 25.39 33.30
CA ARG A 6 71.62 26.09 32.40
C ARG A 6 71.48 25.30 31.15
N ASN A 7 70.29 24.71 30.98
CA ASN A 7 69.92 24.13 29.71
C ASN A 7 69.39 25.20 28.73
N ARG A 8 70.05 25.32 27.64
CA ARG A 8 69.61 26.15 26.51
C ARG A 8 68.47 25.46 25.79
N ILE A 9 67.31 26.06 25.81
CA ILE A 9 66.17 25.65 24.99
C ILE A 9 66.39 26.22 23.59
N ALA A 10 66.67 25.31 22.65
CA ALA A 10 66.68 25.67 21.23
C ALA A 10 65.24 25.96 20.77
N ARG A 11 65.04 27.17 20.29
CA ARG A 11 63.80 27.55 19.62
C ARG A 11 63.74 26.90 18.27
N LEU A 12 62.97 25.85 18.12
CA LEU A 12 62.52 25.32 16.82
C LEU A 12 61.28 26.08 16.38
N SER A 13 61.39 26.68 15.24
CA SER A 13 60.39 27.49 14.55
C SER A 13 59.15 26.64 14.22
N PRO A 14 57.93 27.13 14.42
CA PRO A 14 56.74 26.45 13.99
C PRO A 14 56.44 26.84 12.52
N LEU A 15 56.90 26.05 11.60
CA LEU A 15 56.42 26.13 10.21
C LEU A 15 55.94 24.76 9.80
N PHE A 16 54.87 24.30 10.39
CA PHE A 16 54.03 23.26 9.82
C PHE A 16 52.70 23.90 9.47
N MET A 17 52.68 24.46 8.29
CA MET A 17 51.45 24.94 7.66
C MET A 17 50.69 23.68 7.24
N ALA A 18 49.73 23.26 8.06
CA ALA A 18 48.81 22.23 7.72
C ALA A 18 47.96 22.73 6.55
N THR A 19 48.25 22.26 5.34
CA THR A 19 47.37 22.35 4.21
C THR A 19 46.17 21.47 4.51
N VAL A 20 45.12 22.06 5.03
CA VAL A 20 43.78 21.46 5.04
C VAL A 20 43.33 21.51 3.60
N THR A 21 43.50 20.40 2.88
CA THR A 21 42.80 20.15 1.64
C THR A 21 41.32 20.05 2.00
N LEU A 22 40.57 21.10 1.72
CA LEU A 22 39.14 21.06 1.60
C LEU A 22 38.83 20.08 0.46
N THR A 23 38.64 18.82 0.82
CA THR A 23 37.97 17.87 -0.07
C THR A 23 36.57 18.43 -0.21
N SER A 24 36.36 19.16 -1.30
CA SER A 24 35.04 19.51 -1.77
C SER A 24 34.22 18.25 -1.75
N CYS A 25 33.20 18.20 -0.93
CA CYS A 25 32.14 17.23 -1.08
C CYS A 25 31.70 17.36 -2.54
N ALA A 26 32.06 16.38 -3.35
CA ALA A 26 31.48 16.22 -4.68
C ALA A 26 29.96 16.30 -4.44
N GLY A 27 29.33 17.25 -5.10
CA GLY A 27 27.90 17.47 -4.98
C GLY A 27 27.22 16.12 -5.21
N VAL A 28 26.39 15.73 -4.26
CA VAL A 28 25.38 14.70 -4.48
C VAL A 28 24.63 15.20 -5.69
N ASP A 29 24.68 14.45 -6.76
CA ASP A 29 23.93 14.75 -7.97
C ASP A 29 22.45 14.52 -7.62
N ASP A 30 21.76 15.59 -7.17
CA ASP A 30 20.34 15.61 -6.78
C ASP A 30 19.39 15.28 -7.94
N ASN A 31 19.95 14.95 -9.12
CA ASN A 31 19.20 14.53 -10.30
C ASN A 31 19.16 13.01 -10.52
N LYS A 32 19.53 12.20 -9.54
CA LYS A 32 19.15 10.80 -9.57
C LYS A 32 17.65 10.77 -9.29
N ILE A 33 16.83 10.77 -10.34
CA ILE A 33 15.46 10.28 -10.25
C ILE A 33 15.63 8.84 -9.72
N GLU A 34 15.40 8.66 -8.44
CA GLU A 34 15.27 7.30 -7.91
C GLU A 34 14.06 6.73 -8.64
N ASP A 35 14.31 5.77 -9.52
CA ASP A 35 13.26 5.00 -10.18
C ASP A 35 12.52 4.23 -9.09
N ASN A 36 11.47 4.86 -8.55
CA ASN A 36 10.60 4.22 -7.58
C ASN A 36 10.02 2.94 -8.19
N PRO A 37 10.15 1.79 -7.55
CA PRO A 37 9.67 0.54 -8.11
C PRO A 37 8.16 0.56 -8.30
N ASN A 38 7.65 -0.04 -9.36
CA ASN A 38 6.24 -0.31 -9.48
C ASN A 38 5.79 -1.31 -8.42
N ILE A 39 4.66 -1.05 -7.77
CA ILE A 39 4.11 -1.86 -6.70
C ILE A 39 2.79 -2.48 -7.17
N ILE A 40 2.72 -3.81 -7.19
CA ILE A 40 1.50 -4.56 -7.48
C ILE A 40 1.10 -5.29 -6.19
N PHE A 41 -0.07 -4.94 -5.66
CA PHE A 41 -0.66 -5.59 -4.50
C PHE A 41 -1.86 -6.44 -4.94
N ILE A 42 -1.79 -7.75 -4.70
CA ILE A 42 -2.86 -8.68 -5.06
C ILE A 42 -3.53 -9.15 -3.77
N LEU A 43 -4.80 -8.78 -3.59
CA LEU A 43 -5.63 -9.22 -2.47
C LEU A 43 -6.62 -10.27 -2.96
N ALA A 44 -6.42 -11.52 -2.57
CA ALA A 44 -7.39 -12.57 -2.81
C ALA A 44 -8.54 -12.47 -1.79
N ASP A 45 -9.77 -12.45 -2.28
CA ASP A 45 -10.98 -12.38 -1.46
C ASP A 45 -11.39 -13.80 -1.05
N ASP A 46 -11.56 -14.05 0.24
CA ASP A 46 -11.97 -15.33 0.84
C ASP A 46 -11.04 -16.53 0.50
N LEU A 47 -9.76 -16.29 0.21
CA LEU A 47 -8.76 -17.34 0.04
C LEU A 47 -8.27 -17.82 1.41
N GLY A 48 -8.54 -19.06 1.74
CA GLY A 48 -8.09 -19.66 2.98
C GLY A 48 -6.61 -20.06 2.95
N TYR A 49 -5.97 -20.11 4.12
CA TYR A 49 -4.58 -20.54 4.26
C TYR A 49 -4.34 -21.93 3.65
N ALA A 50 -5.29 -22.85 3.85
CA ALA A 50 -5.19 -24.22 3.36
C ALA A 50 -5.63 -24.38 1.89
N ASP A 51 -5.89 -23.30 1.15
CA ASP A 51 -6.28 -23.35 -0.27
C ASP A 51 -5.07 -23.22 -1.22
N ILE A 52 -3.87 -23.02 -0.67
CA ILE A 52 -2.64 -22.85 -1.45
C ILE A 52 -1.78 -24.14 -1.34
N SER A 53 -1.37 -24.70 -2.50
CA SER A 53 -0.59 -25.95 -2.50
C SER A 53 0.77 -25.80 -1.82
N PHE A 54 1.42 -24.65 -1.91
CA PHE A 54 2.64 -24.33 -1.16
C PHE A 54 2.46 -24.48 0.37
N LEU A 55 1.27 -24.25 0.90
CA LEU A 55 0.94 -24.36 2.31
C LEU A 55 0.37 -25.73 2.71
N GLY A 56 0.42 -26.72 1.80
CA GLY A 56 0.12 -28.13 2.08
C GLY A 56 -1.22 -28.64 1.55
N GLN A 57 -2.01 -27.85 0.88
CA GLN A 57 -3.19 -28.29 0.17
C GLN A 57 -2.77 -29.22 -0.98
N ASN A 58 -3.51 -30.33 -1.24
CA ASN A 58 -3.13 -31.35 -2.21
C ASN A 58 -4.25 -31.81 -3.17
N LYS A 59 -5.43 -31.18 -3.10
CA LYS A 59 -6.57 -31.51 -3.97
C LYS A 59 -6.50 -30.87 -5.35
N PHE A 60 -5.82 -29.74 -5.46
CA PHE A 60 -5.51 -29.01 -6.68
C PHE A 60 -4.18 -28.27 -6.52
N SER A 61 -3.64 -27.69 -7.56
CA SER A 61 -2.37 -26.98 -7.50
C SER A 61 -2.53 -25.50 -7.77
N THR A 62 -1.68 -24.69 -7.14
CA THR A 62 -1.58 -23.23 -7.33
C THR A 62 -0.20 -22.84 -7.87
N PRO A 63 0.22 -23.34 -9.07
CA PRO A 63 1.63 -23.31 -9.49
C PRO A 63 2.20 -21.89 -9.64
N ASN A 64 1.38 -20.90 -9.99
CA ASN A 64 1.84 -19.53 -10.14
C ASN A 64 2.07 -18.87 -8.79
N ILE A 65 1.21 -19.14 -7.79
CA ILE A 65 1.38 -18.65 -6.41
C ILE A 65 2.59 -19.34 -5.78
N ASP A 66 2.73 -20.65 -5.97
CA ASP A 66 3.86 -21.44 -5.46
C ASP A 66 5.18 -20.96 -6.06
N LYS A 67 5.20 -20.63 -7.36
CA LYS A 67 6.37 -20.03 -8.02
C LYS A 67 6.72 -18.67 -7.41
N LEU A 68 5.73 -17.81 -7.19
CA LEU A 68 5.95 -16.52 -6.55
C LEU A 68 6.50 -16.68 -5.15
N ALA A 69 5.93 -17.60 -4.35
CA ALA A 69 6.41 -17.93 -3.01
C ALA A 69 7.86 -18.43 -3.00
N SER A 70 8.24 -19.24 -3.99
CA SER A 70 9.62 -19.76 -4.12
C SER A 70 10.67 -18.71 -4.50
N GLN A 71 10.25 -17.59 -5.07
CA GLN A 71 11.10 -16.50 -5.54
C GLN A 71 11.10 -15.29 -4.61
N GLY A 72 10.23 -15.27 -3.61
CA GLY A 72 10.02 -14.15 -2.72
C GLY A 72 10.09 -14.51 -1.24
N MET A 73 9.56 -13.62 -0.41
CA MET A 73 9.46 -13.82 1.03
C MET A 73 8.04 -14.28 1.38
N VAL A 74 7.93 -15.32 2.20
CA VAL A 74 6.64 -15.85 2.68
C VAL A 74 6.45 -15.47 4.14
N PHE A 75 5.37 -14.76 4.43
CA PHE A 75 4.97 -14.40 5.79
C PHE A 75 3.94 -15.41 6.31
N THR A 76 4.38 -16.37 7.11
CA THR A 76 3.52 -17.45 7.61
C THR A 76 2.61 -17.04 8.77
N GLN A 77 2.82 -15.87 9.34
CA GLN A 77 2.06 -15.32 10.47
C GLN A 77 1.47 -13.93 10.12
N HIS A 78 1.06 -13.76 8.87
CA HIS A 78 0.37 -12.56 8.42
C HIS A 78 -1.13 -12.80 8.39
N TYR A 79 -1.88 -12.00 9.13
CA TYR A 79 -3.33 -12.15 9.29
C TYR A 79 -4.06 -10.93 8.75
N SER A 80 -5.26 -11.14 8.19
CA SER A 80 -6.16 -10.04 7.85
C SER A 80 -6.63 -9.31 9.12
N GLY A 81 -6.91 -8.03 9.01
CA GLY A 81 -7.36 -7.22 10.15
C GLY A 81 -8.75 -7.59 10.68
N SER A 82 -9.54 -8.33 9.89
CA SER A 82 -10.86 -8.82 10.25
C SER A 82 -11.23 -10.00 9.36
N SER A 83 -12.15 -10.84 9.85
CA SER A 83 -12.76 -11.93 9.06
C SER A 83 -13.84 -11.46 8.09
N VAL A 84 -14.23 -10.17 8.14
CA VAL A 84 -15.27 -9.57 7.30
C VAL A 84 -14.64 -8.55 6.35
N SER A 85 -15.13 -8.51 5.11
CA SER A 85 -14.49 -7.82 3.99
C SER A 85 -14.24 -6.33 4.22
N ALA A 86 -15.27 -5.52 4.51
CA ALA A 86 -15.10 -4.07 4.61
C ALA A 86 -14.13 -3.65 5.74
N PRO A 87 -14.23 -4.18 6.97
CA PRO A 87 -13.26 -3.84 8.01
C PRO A 87 -11.85 -4.36 7.72
N SER A 88 -11.71 -5.54 7.07
CA SER A 88 -10.39 -6.06 6.65
C SER A 88 -9.74 -5.13 5.64
N ARG A 89 -10.48 -4.65 4.63
CA ARG A 89 -10.01 -3.68 3.64
C ARG A 89 -9.63 -2.35 4.29
N SER A 90 -10.47 -1.87 5.22
CA SER A 90 -10.18 -0.66 5.97
C SER A 90 -8.87 -0.78 6.77
N CYS A 91 -8.68 -1.89 7.49
CA CYS A 91 -7.42 -2.15 8.20
C CYS A 91 -6.21 -2.15 7.26
N LEU A 92 -6.35 -2.83 6.11
CA LEU A 92 -5.28 -2.95 5.13
C LEU A 92 -4.83 -1.59 4.60
N ILE A 93 -5.79 -0.76 4.13
CA ILE A 93 -5.43 0.50 3.47
C ILE A 93 -5.08 1.62 4.44
N THR A 94 -5.51 1.53 5.71
CA THR A 94 -5.20 2.55 6.74
C THR A 94 -4.04 2.15 7.64
N GLY A 95 -3.63 0.87 7.65
CA GLY A 95 -2.67 0.34 8.62
C GLY A 95 -3.19 0.33 10.06
N GLN A 96 -4.50 0.52 10.28
CA GLN A 96 -5.11 0.60 11.61
C GLN A 96 -5.72 -0.74 12.00
N HIS A 97 -5.58 -1.09 13.28
CA HIS A 97 -6.28 -2.23 13.85
C HIS A 97 -7.80 -2.01 13.85
N THR A 98 -8.60 -3.07 13.75
CA THR A 98 -10.08 -3.02 13.70
C THR A 98 -10.70 -2.21 14.86
N GLY A 99 -10.04 -2.16 16.02
CA GLY A 99 -10.47 -1.34 17.16
C GLY A 99 -10.33 0.18 16.95
N HIS A 100 -9.55 0.61 15.96
CA HIS A 100 -9.26 2.02 15.69
C HIS A 100 -9.79 2.50 14.34
N THR A 101 -9.92 1.61 13.36
CA THR A 101 -10.48 1.98 12.06
C THR A 101 -11.95 2.36 12.17
N VAL A 102 -12.41 3.25 11.29
CA VAL A 102 -13.80 3.70 11.23
C VAL A 102 -14.74 2.58 10.78
N ILE A 103 -14.29 1.79 9.80
CA ILE A 103 -15.11 0.71 9.23
C ILE A 103 -14.89 -0.57 10.04
N ARG A 104 -15.90 -0.97 10.82
CA ARG A 104 -15.82 -2.12 11.75
C ARG A 104 -16.71 -3.30 11.37
N GLY A 105 -17.44 -3.20 10.26
CA GLY A 105 -18.33 -4.24 9.77
C GLY A 105 -18.82 -3.90 8.37
N ASN A 106 -19.46 -4.86 7.72
CA ASN A 106 -20.19 -4.59 6.50
C ASN A 106 -21.49 -3.84 6.86
N LYS A 107 -21.62 -2.63 6.35
CA LYS A 107 -22.81 -1.81 6.50
C LYS A 107 -23.17 -1.25 5.14
N GLU A 108 -24.07 -1.93 4.49
CA GLU A 108 -24.55 -1.57 3.17
C GLU A 108 -25.42 -0.32 3.19
N LEU A 109 -25.33 0.48 2.15
CA LEU A 109 -26.22 1.63 1.93
C LEU A 109 -27.39 1.21 1.03
N PRO A 110 -28.57 1.86 1.19
CA PRO A 110 -29.81 1.46 0.50
C PRO A 110 -29.71 1.43 -1.03
N VAL A 111 -28.93 2.32 -1.63
CA VAL A 111 -28.80 2.41 -3.11
C VAL A 111 -27.72 1.46 -3.60
N GLU A 112 -26.47 1.79 -3.32
CA GLU A 112 -25.30 0.99 -3.66
C GLU A 112 -24.10 1.46 -2.84
N GLY A 113 -23.29 0.51 -2.41
CA GLY A 113 -22.05 0.80 -1.69
C GLY A 113 -22.10 0.38 -0.24
N GLN A 114 -21.10 0.83 0.49
CA GLN A 114 -20.91 0.55 1.91
C GLN A 114 -20.82 1.86 2.69
N HIS A 115 -20.90 1.76 4.01
CA HIS A 115 -20.65 2.90 4.88
C HIS A 115 -19.34 3.58 4.50
N PRO A 116 -19.37 4.88 4.18
CA PRO A 116 -18.21 5.56 3.64
C PRO A 116 -17.13 5.75 4.70
N MET A 117 -15.90 5.54 4.27
CA MET A 117 -14.71 5.95 5.02
C MET A 117 -14.56 7.47 4.90
N PRO A 118 -14.25 8.21 5.99
CA PRO A 118 -14.02 9.65 5.91
C PRO A 118 -12.92 10.04 4.94
N SER A 119 -13.11 11.12 4.21
CA SER A 119 -12.16 11.60 3.18
C SER A 119 -10.81 12.08 3.75
N ASP A 120 -10.78 12.45 5.02
CA ASP A 120 -9.57 12.87 5.74
C ASP A 120 -8.74 11.68 6.26
N THR A 121 -9.22 10.45 6.09
CA THR A 121 -8.49 9.24 6.49
C THR A 121 -7.18 9.12 5.73
N TYR A 122 -6.06 8.96 6.46
CA TYR A 122 -4.78 8.71 5.82
C TYR A 122 -4.68 7.25 5.36
N THR A 123 -4.55 7.05 4.06
CA THR A 123 -4.54 5.74 3.43
C THR A 123 -3.20 5.45 2.73
N ILE A 124 -2.94 4.19 2.42
CA ILE A 124 -1.79 3.79 1.61
C ILE A 124 -1.78 4.50 0.24
N PHE A 125 -2.95 4.76 -0.34
CA PHE A 125 -3.06 5.49 -1.61
C PHE A 125 -2.60 6.94 -1.45
N LYS A 126 -3.02 7.60 -0.37
CA LYS A 126 -2.55 8.95 -0.06
C LYS A 126 -1.05 8.97 0.18
N MET A 127 -0.52 8.04 0.95
CA MET A 127 0.92 7.90 1.19
C MET A 127 1.69 7.72 -0.13
N LEU A 128 1.23 6.86 -1.00
CA LEU A 128 1.87 6.61 -2.29
C LEU A 128 1.80 7.84 -3.20
N LYS A 129 0.66 8.51 -3.24
CA LYS A 129 0.47 9.74 -4.03
C LYS A 129 1.38 10.87 -3.53
N ASP A 130 1.52 11.04 -2.22
CA ASP A 130 2.44 12.01 -1.60
C ASP A 130 3.92 11.72 -1.97
N ASN A 131 4.23 10.48 -2.37
CA ASN A 131 5.54 10.05 -2.85
C ASN A 131 5.63 9.92 -4.39
N GLY A 132 4.72 10.56 -5.14
CA GLY A 132 4.78 10.67 -6.58
C GLY A 132 4.26 9.47 -7.37
N TYR A 133 3.66 8.47 -6.71
CA TYR A 133 3.04 7.35 -7.40
C TYR A 133 1.70 7.70 -8.01
N LYS A 134 1.37 7.04 -9.11
CA LYS A 134 0.00 6.88 -9.59
C LYS A 134 -0.60 5.65 -8.93
N THR A 135 -1.86 5.76 -8.51
CA THR A 135 -2.55 4.70 -7.77
C THR A 135 -3.76 4.20 -8.54
N SER A 136 -3.90 2.88 -8.63
CA SER A 136 -5.04 2.26 -9.31
C SER A 136 -5.58 1.10 -8.46
N VAL A 137 -6.90 0.93 -8.47
CA VAL A 137 -7.59 -0.18 -7.79
C VAL A 137 -8.52 -0.88 -8.74
N PHE A 138 -8.40 -2.20 -8.82
CA PHE A 138 -9.24 -3.05 -9.67
C PHE A 138 -9.94 -4.11 -8.82
N GLY A 139 -11.27 -4.23 -8.96
CA GLY A 139 -12.07 -5.21 -8.24
C GLY A 139 -12.99 -4.60 -7.19
N LYS A 140 -13.13 -5.27 -6.04
CA LYS A 140 -14.07 -4.86 -4.99
C LYS A 140 -13.49 -3.78 -4.09
N TRP A 141 -14.18 -2.64 -3.97
CA TRP A 141 -13.82 -1.53 -3.08
C TRP A 141 -14.35 -1.74 -1.66
N GLY A 142 -15.62 -1.50 -1.44
CA GLY A 142 -16.33 -1.79 -0.20
C GLY A 142 -16.09 -0.84 0.97
N LEU A 143 -15.61 0.38 0.72
CA LEU A 143 -15.32 1.39 1.74
C LEU A 143 -16.04 2.72 1.50
N GLY A 144 -17.04 2.70 0.64
CA GLY A 144 -17.89 3.82 0.32
C GLY A 144 -18.94 3.47 -0.72
N ALA A 145 -19.74 4.45 -1.08
CA ALA A 145 -20.67 4.40 -2.19
C ALA A 145 -20.26 5.44 -3.25
N PRO A 146 -20.77 5.33 -4.46
CA PRO A 146 -20.58 6.36 -5.47
C PRO A 146 -21.00 7.73 -4.93
N GLN A 147 -20.23 8.77 -5.23
CA GLN A 147 -20.47 10.16 -4.82
C GLN A 147 -20.41 10.41 -3.29
N THR A 148 -19.91 9.46 -2.50
CA THR A 148 -19.66 9.68 -1.08
C THR A 148 -18.19 10.02 -0.82
N GLU A 149 -17.91 10.51 0.38
CA GLU A 149 -16.52 10.76 0.82
C GLU A 149 -15.63 9.50 0.79
N GLY A 150 -16.23 8.31 0.92
CA GLY A 150 -15.54 7.04 0.87
C GLY A 150 -15.41 6.45 -0.54
N ALA A 151 -15.82 7.14 -1.59
CA ALA A 151 -15.60 6.70 -2.96
C ALA A 151 -14.10 6.66 -3.29
N PRO A 152 -13.63 5.76 -4.18
CA PRO A 152 -12.20 5.59 -4.46
C PRO A 152 -11.46 6.88 -4.79
N GLU A 153 -12.04 7.72 -5.64
CA GLU A 153 -11.48 9.01 -6.08
C GLU A 153 -11.28 9.98 -4.91
N ASN A 154 -12.13 9.93 -3.88
CA ASN A 154 -12.01 10.75 -2.68
C ASN A 154 -11.01 10.17 -1.66
N GLN A 155 -10.52 8.95 -1.90
CA GLN A 155 -9.53 8.25 -1.09
C GLN A 155 -8.14 8.22 -1.75
N SER A 156 -7.87 9.16 -2.65
CA SER A 156 -6.59 9.29 -3.38
C SER A 156 -6.28 8.15 -4.35
N VAL A 157 -7.30 7.47 -4.86
CA VAL A 157 -7.17 6.53 -5.96
C VAL A 157 -7.30 7.30 -7.27
N ASP A 158 -6.29 7.23 -8.13
CA ASP A 158 -6.28 7.95 -9.42
C ASP A 158 -7.12 7.21 -10.47
N GLU A 159 -7.20 5.88 -10.39
CA GLU A 159 -8.01 5.06 -11.29
C GLU A 159 -8.66 3.90 -10.53
N PHE A 160 -9.96 3.78 -10.64
CA PHE A 160 -10.74 2.69 -10.09
C PHE A 160 -11.54 2.00 -11.20
N PHE A 161 -11.51 0.66 -11.22
CA PHE A 161 -12.42 -0.13 -12.05
C PHE A 161 -12.91 -1.36 -11.29
N GLY A 162 -14.23 -1.43 -11.05
CA GLY A 162 -14.77 -2.59 -10.32
C GLY A 162 -16.12 -2.35 -9.64
N TYR A 163 -16.28 -2.96 -8.47
CA TYR A 163 -17.50 -2.94 -7.67
C TYR A 163 -17.36 -1.98 -6.49
N ASN A 164 -18.32 -1.09 -6.30
CA ASN A 164 -18.33 -0.23 -5.10
C ASN A 164 -18.80 -0.97 -3.84
N CYS A 165 -19.64 -1.98 -3.95
CA CYS A 165 -20.17 -2.69 -2.78
C CYS A 165 -19.94 -4.20 -2.81
N GLN A 166 -20.05 -4.82 -1.64
CA GLN A 166 -19.89 -6.26 -1.46
C GLN A 166 -21.02 -7.04 -2.14
N ARG A 167 -22.27 -6.59 -2.04
CA ARG A 167 -23.42 -7.29 -2.58
C ARG A 167 -23.31 -7.51 -4.10
N ILE A 168 -23.03 -6.45 -4.85
CA ILE A 168 -22.85 -6.56 -6.31
C ILE A 168 -21.63 -7.41 -6.67
N ALA A 169 -20.55 -7.35 -5.88
CA ALA A 169 -19.38 -8.18 -6.12
C ALA A 169 -19.62 -9.68 -5.89
N HIS A 170 -20.67 -10.07 -5.16
CA HIS A 170 -21.06 -11.48 -5.02
C HIS A 170 -21.86 -12.01 -6.22
N ASN A 171 -22.29 -11.14 -7.11
CA ASN A 171 -22.88 -11.53 -8.37
C ASN A 171 -21.79 -11.63 -9.45
N TYR A 172 -21.54 -12.84 -9.95
CA TYR A 172 -20.53 -13.10 -10.98
C TYR A 172 -20.89 -12.56 -12.37
N PHE A 173 -22.14 -12.13 -12.55
CA PHE A 173 -22.67 -11.53 -13.77
C PHE A 173 -23.33 -10.18 -13.47
N PRO A 174 -22.59 -9.21 -12.92
CA PRO A 174 -23.20 -7.93 -12.53
C PRO A 174 -23.73 -7.18 -13.75
N TYR A 175 -24.79 -6.43 -13.57
CA TYR A 175 -25.34 -5.59 -14.64
C TYR A 175 -24.43 -4.40 -14.95
N HIS A 176 -23.66 -3.93 -13.96
CA HIS A 176 -22.74 -2.82 -14.14
C HIS A 176 -21.48 -2.96 -13.30
N LEU A 177 -20.45 -2.23 -13.72
CA LEU A 177 -19.26 -1.91 -12.95
C LEU A 177 -19.10 -0.40 -12.89
N TRP A 178 -18.12 0.06 -12.15
CA TRP A 178 -17.73 1.46 -12.08
C TRP A 178 -16.33 1.66 -12.64
N HIS A 179 -16.16 2.72 -13.40
CA HIS A 179 -14.86 3.27 -13.79
C HIS A 179 -14.79 4.68 -13.24
N ASN A 180 -14.08 4.85 -12.14
CA ASN A 180 -14.13 6.05 -11.32
C ASN A 180 -15.58 6.38 -10.91
N ASP A 181 -16.11 7.51 -11.32
CA ASP A 181 -17.48 7.99 -11.08
C ASP A 181 -18.47 7.61 -12.20
N GLU A 182 -18.00 6.94 -13.26
CA GLU A 182 -18.82 6.52 -14.38
C GLU A 182 -19.34 5.08 -14.20
N LYS A 183 -20.64 4.91 -14.34
CA LYS A 183 -21.28 3.60 -14.34
C LYS A 183 -21.21 2.96 -15.72
N ILE A 184 -20.51 1.84 -15.82
CA ILE A 184 -20.34 1.06 -17.06
C ILE A 184 -21.36 -0.07 -17.10
N ILE A 185 -22.33 0.03 -18.01
CA ILE A 185 -23.38 -0.99 -18.17
C ILE A 185 -22.85 -2.18 -18.95
N LEU A 186 -23.07 -3.38 -18.43
CA LEU A 186 -22.68 -4.65 -19.05
C LEU A 186 -23.91 -5.27 -19.72
N GLU A 187 -24.22 -4.81 -20.93
CA GLU A 187 -25.43 -5.19 -21.66
C GLU A 187 -25.60 -6.71 -21.84
N GLY A 188 -24.51 -7.47 -21.95
CA GLY A 188 -24.52 -8.92 -22.01
C GLY A 188 -25.01 -9.65 -20.75
N ASN A 189 -25.15 -8.92 -19.63
CA ASN A 189 -25.61 -9.44 -18.34
C ASN A 189 -27.03 -8.97 -17.97
N LYS A 190 -27.71 -8.26 -18.85
CA LYS A 190 -28.97 -7.58 -18.57
C LYS A 190 -30.08 -8.50 -18.07
N ASP A 191 -30.11 -9.72 -18.59
CA ASP A 191 -31.14 -10.74 -18.25
C ASP A 191 -30.71 -11.67 -17.10
N LYS A 192 -29.53 -11.43 -16.51
CA LYS A 192 -28.93 -12.30 -15.48
C LYS A 192 -28.94 -11.68 -14.10
N ASN A 193 -29.42 -10.47 -14.00
CA ASN A 193 -29.33 -9.65 -12.81
C ASN A 193 -30.70 -9.23 -12.35
N GLU A 194 -31.35 -10.10 -11.64
CA GLU A 194 -32.49 -9.76 -10.81
C GLU A 194 -31.97 -9.65 -9.38
N ASP A 195 -31.98 -8.45 -8.84
CA ASP A 195 -31.69 -8.17 -7.45
C ASP A 195 -32.84 -8.58 -6.53
#